data_85fb9eee07ea406b0c318fcd5cbee924
#
_entry.id   85fb9eee07ea406b0c318fcd5cbee924
#
_cell.length_a   1.000
_cell.length_b   1.000
_cell.length_c   1.000
_cell.angle_alpha   90.00
_cell.angle_beta   90.00
_cell.angle_gamma   90.00
#
_symmetry.space_group_name_H-M   'P 1'
#
loop_
_entity.id
_entity.type
_entity.pdbx_description
1 polymer ?
#
loop_
_entity_poly.entity_id
_entity_poly.type
_entity_poly.pdbx_seq_one_letter_code
_entity_poly.pdbx_strand_id
1 'polypeptide(L)'
;MESKDNRPGTPKLKPWMVAVFAIVVILFLGMAIGGGMYNSLNASRQTVDADWAQVENVMQRRADLIPNLVASVKGEMQNEQGIFKSIAESRKQFETSDTHAEKLAADDELNAQTTVLLNAVKESYPELASSEQVKTLMTQLEGSENRISVERKRYIDDVAGYNRKVTSFPMNLVAKPFGFDSVTQYKAAPSAANVPVVDFN
;
A
#
# COMPACT_ATOMS: atom_id res chain seq x y z
N MET A 1 78.15 27.20 27.46
CA MET A 1 77.56 25.85 27.30
C MET A 1 76.17 26.05 26.76
N GLU A 2 76.07 26.10 25.42
CA GLU A 2 74.84 26.48 24.70
C GLU A 2 74.10 25.18 24.30
N SER A 3 72.96 24.96 24.92
CA SER A 3 72.08 23.79 24.63
C SER A 3 71.34 24.05 23.30
N LYS A 4 71.75 23.37 22.23
CA LYS A 4 71.01 23.32 20.96
C LYS A 4 69.70 22.60 21.19
N ASP A 5 68.58 23.35 21.26
CA ASP A 5 67.22 22.80 21.23
C ASP A 5 66.94 22.22 19.81
N ASN A 6 67.11 20.87 19.72
CA ASN A 6 66.91 20.10 18.48
C ASN A 6 65.45 19.59 18.45
N ARG A 7 64.48 20.50 18.30
CA ARG A 7 63.09 20.11 18.04
C ARG A 7 62.92 19.76 16.58
N PRO A 8 62.45 18.57 16.24
CA PRO A 8 62.20 18.21 14.85
C PRO A 8 61.09 19.14 14.30
N GLY A 9 61.41 19.90 13.27
CA GLY A 9 60.49 20.80 12.61
C GLY A 9 59.32 20.01 12.05
N THR A 10 58.10 20.38 12.44
CA THR A 10 56.85 19.82 11.88
C THR A 10 56.86 20.00 10.35
N PRO A 11 56.66 18.93 9.57
CA PRO A 11 56.65 19.04 8.11
C PRO A 11 55.53 20.00 7.70
N LYS A 12 55.90 21.15 7.10
CA LYS A 12 54.95 22.12 6.54
C LYS A 12 54.28 21.49 5.29
N LEU A 13 53.08 20.98 5.43
CA LEU A 13 52.29 20.48 4.32
C LEU A 13 52.09 21.58 3.28
N LYS A 14 52.38 21.32 2.02
CA LYS A 14 52.16 22.27 0.95
C LYS A 14 50.67 22.62 0.85
N PRO A 15 50.25 23.88 0.68
CA PRO A 15 48.82 24.27 0.72
C PRO A 15 47.94 23.53 -0.29
N TRP A 16 48.48 23.14 -1.45
CA TRP A 16 47.73 22.33 -2.41
C TRP A 16 47.41 20.91 -1.91
N MET A 17 48.29 20.30 -1.08
CA MET A 17 48.06 18.98 -0.50
C MET A 17 46.91 19.04 0.52
N VAL A 18 46.81 20.13 1.28
CA VAL A 18 45.68 20.37 2.21
C VAL A 18 44.39 20.55 1.47
N ALA A 19 44.42 21.28 0.33
CA ALA A 19 43.23 21.45 -0.54
C ALA A 19 42.77 20.12 -1.16
N VAL A 20 43.67 19.30 -1.69
CA VAL A 20 43.37 17.98 -2.23
C VAL A 20 42.79 17.06 -1.14
N PHE A 21 43.41 17.03 0.03
CA PHE A 21 42.91 16.24 1.17
C PHE A 21 41.48 16.68 1.59
N ALA A 22 41.24 18.01 1.67
CA ALA A 22 39.90 18.52 1.98
C ALA A 22 38.86 18.09 0.94
N ILE A 23 39.19 18.16 -0.36
CA ILE A 23 38.29 17.70 -1.43
C ILE A 23 37.99 16.21 -1.29
N VAL A 24 39.00 15.37 -1.03
CA VAL A 24 38.82 13.92 -0.86
C VAL A 24 37.92 13.62 0.35
N VAL A 25 38.11 14.32 1.46
CA VAL A 25 37.26 14.20 2.66
C VAL A 25 35.82 14.61 2.37
N ILE A 26 35.60 15.71 1.66
CA ILE A 26 34.26 16.18 1.27
C ILE A 26 33.58 15.16 0.35
N LEU A 27 34.29 14.61 -0.63
CA LEU A 27 33.75 13.58 -1.53
C LEU A 27 33.40 12.31 -0.76
N PHE A 28 34.24 11.88 0.17
CA PHE A 28 34.00 10.70 1.02
C PHE A 28 32.76 10.90 1.93
N LEU A 29 32.64 12.06 2.56
CA LEU A 29 31.47 12.41 3.37
C LEU A 29 30.22 12.50 2.51
N GLY A 30 30.30 13.09 1.32
CA GLY A 30 29.19 13.14 0.36
C GLY A 30 28.72 11.75 -0.06
N MET A 31 29.64 10.82 -0.31
CA MET A 31 29.33 9.44 -0.66
C MET A 31 28.70 8.67 0.52
N ALA A 32 29.21 8.85 1.74
CA ALA A 32 28.67 8.21 2.93
C ALA A 32 27.24 8.69 3.24
N ILE A 33 26.99 10.01 3.16
CA ILE A 33 25.66 10.60 3.36
C ILE A 33 24.70 10.16 2.25
N GLY A 34 25.14 10.22 0.98
CA GLY A 34 24.34 9.79 -0.18
C GLY A 34 23.96 8.31 -0.11
N GLY A 35 24.89 7.44 0.32
CA GLY A 35 24.62 6.02 0.54
C GLY A 35 23.59 5.78 1.65
N GLY A 36 23.66 6.53 2.73
CA GLY A 36 22.65 6.48 3.81
C GLY A 36 21.26 6.91 3.34
N MET A 37 21.19 7.98 2.53
CA MET A 37 19.94 8.46 1.92
C MET A 37 19.35 7.43 0.95
N TYR A 38 20.17 6.86 0.08
CA TYR A 38 19.76 5.80 -0.84
C TYR A 38 19.16 4.60 -0.09
N ASN A 39 19.85 4.11 0.94
CA ASN A 39 19.37 2.99 1.74
C ASN A 39 18.04 3.31 2.44
N SER A 40 17.86 4.54 2.95
CA SER A 40 16.62 4.98 3.56
C SER A 40 15.45 5.05 2.56
N LEU A 41 15.69 5.53 1.33
CA LEU A 41 14.69 5.55 0.26
C LEU A 41 14.32 4.14 -0.17
N ASN A 42 15.33 3.29 -0.40
CA ASN A 42 15.13 1.91 -0.78
C ASN A 42 14.35 1.11 0.28
N ALA A 43 14.70 1.26 1.56
CA ALA A 43 13.95 0.63 2.66
C ALA A 43 12.48 1.10 2.69
N SER A 44 12.23 2.40 2.53
CA SER A 44 10.86 2.92 2.49
C SER A 44 10.08 2.43 1.27
N ARG A 45 10.73 2.28 0.11
CA ARG A 45 10.11 1.71 -1.09
C ARG A 45 9.71 0.26 -0.86
N GLN A 46 10.62 -0.54 -0.29
CA GLN A 46 10.34 -1.94 0.04
C GLN A 46 9.19 -2.09 1.05
N THR A 47 9.07 -1.16 2.03
CA THR A 47 7.92 -1.15 2.94
C THR A 47 6.62 -0.93 2.18
N VAL A 48 6.55 0.06 1.28
CA VAL A 48 5.37 0.32 0.44
C VAL A 48 5.00 -0.90 -0.40
N ASP A 49 5.98 -1.57 -1.03
CA ASP A 49 5.75 -2.75 -1.86
C ASP A 49 5.28 -3.95 -1.01
N ALA A 50 5.81 -4.12 0.22
CA ALA A 50 5.37 -5.14 1.15
C ALA A 50 3.94 -4.90 1.66
N ASP A 51 3.59 -3.66 1.99
CA ASP A 51 2.23 -3.32 2.41
C ASP A 51 1.22 -3.48 1.27
N TRP A 52 1.61 -3.15 0.04
CA TRP A 52 0.77 -3.46 -1.12
C TRP A 52 0.50 -4.97 -1.24
N ALA A 53 1.53 -5.81 -1.09
CA ALA A 53 1.36 -7.26 -1.12
C ALA A 53 0.40 -7.78 -0.02
N GLN A 54 0.38 -7.13 1.17
CA GLN A 54 -0.60 -7.46 2.21
C GLN A 54 -2.02 -7.05 1.82
N VAL A 55 -2.21 -5.85 1.25
CA VAL A 55 -3.51 -5.42 0.72
C VAL A 55 -4.01 -6.42 -0.33
N GLU A 56 -3.17 -6.77 -1.29
CA GLU A 56 -3.53 -7.71 -2.36
C GLU A 56 -3.88 -9.11 -1.81
N ASN A 57 -3.12 -9.60 -0.84
CA ASN A 57 -3.38 -10.90 -0.21
C ASN A 57 -4.75 -10.95 0.49
N VAL A 58 -5.13 -9.90 1.24
CA VAL A 58 -6.44 -9.88 1.91
C VAL A 58 -7.60 -9.67 0.92
N MET A 59 -7.41 -8.88 -0.16
CA MET A 59 -8.38 -8.75 -1.25
C MET A 59 -8.57 -10.07 -1.99
N GLN A 60 -7.48 -10.77 -2.33
CA GLN A 60 -7.53 -12.07 -2.99
C GLN A 60 -8.28 -13.09 -2.13
N ARG A 61 -7.98 -13.16 -0.84
CA ARG A 61 -8.70 -14.05 0.09
C ARG A 61 -10.21 -13.78 0.09
N ARG A 62 -10.64 -12.51 0.03
CA ARG A 62 -12.07 -12.18 -0.12
C ARG A 62 -12.63 -12.68 -1.45
N ALA A 63 -11.94 -12.40 -2.55
CA ALA A 63 -12.35 -12.83 -3.88
C ALA A 63 -12.49 -14.36 -3.99
N ASP A 64 -11.68 -15.13 -3.25
CA ASP A 64 -11.72 -16.59 -3.21
C ASP A 64 -12.88 -17.14 -2.35
N LEU A 65 -13.39 -16.37 -1.39
CA LEU A 65 -14.55 -16.76 -0.58
C LEU A 65 -15.88 -16.58 -1.33
N ILE A 66 -15.96 -15.61 -2.23
CA ILE A 66 -17.20 -15.25 -2.95
C ILE A 66 -17.79 -16.42 -3.77
N PRO A 67 -17.02 -17.16 -4.59
CA PRO A 67 -17.54 -18.32 -5.30
C PRO A 67 -18.15 -19.39 -4.39
N ASN A 68 -17.59 -19.59 -3.20
CA ASN A 68 -18.10 -20.55 -2.24
C ASN A 68 -19.47 -20.10 -1.68
N LEU A 69 -19.61 -18.79 -1.40
CA LEU A 69 -20.91 -18.24 -0.99
C LEU A 69 -21.93 -18.38 -2.12
N VAL A 70 -21.58 -17.97 -3.35
CA VAL A 70 -22.46 -18.10 -4.51
C VAL A 70 -22.91 -19.56 -4.73
N ALA A 71 -21.97 -20.51 -4.66
CA ALA A 71 -22.31 -21.94 -4.80
C ALA A 71 -23.26 -22.43 -3.71
N SER A 72 -23.12 -21.92 -2.48
CA SER A 72 -23.95 -22.31 -1.34
C SER A 72 -25.38 -21.77 -1.42
N VAL A 73 -25.63 -20.65 -2.11
CA VAL A 73 -26.94 -19.98 -2.14
C VAL A 73 -27.65 -20.10 -3.50
N LYS A 74 -26.93 -20.34 -4.58
CA LYS A 74 -27.46 -20.32 -5.98
C LYS A 74 -28.64 -21.29 -6.20
N GLY A 75 -28.67 -22.42 -5.51
CA GLY A 75 -29.72 -23.42 -5.65
C GLY A 75 -31.10 -22.91 -5.25
N GLU A 76 -31.17 -22.09 -4.20
CA GLU A 76 -32.41 -21.53 -3.65
C GLU A 76 -32.71 -20.12 -4.19
N MET A 77 -31.68 -19.38 -4.64
CA MET A 77 -31.80 -18.02 -5.16
C MET A 77 -31.87 -18.00 -6.69
N GLN A 78 -32.65 -18.82 -7.30
CA GLN A 78 -32.73 -18.96 -8.78
C GLN A 78 -33.22 -17.70 -9.49
N ASN A 79 -33.96 -16.84 -8.82
CA ASN A 79 -34.46 -15.58 -9.37
C ASN A 79 -33.41 -14.46 -9.40
N GLU A 80 -32.29 -14.63 -8.70
CA GLU A 80 -31.26 -13.60 -8.52
C GLU A 80 -30.08 -13.74 -9.51
N GLN A 81 -30.36 -14.21 -10.74
CA GLN A 81 -29.33 -14.41 -11.78
C GLN A 81 -28.53 -13.13 -12.09
N GLY A 82 -29.19 -11.96 -12.00
CA GLY A 82 -28.53 -10.67 -12.19
C GLY A 82 -27.41 -10.41 -11.18
N ILE A 83 -27.63 -10.71 -9.91
CA ILE A 83 -26.64 -10.55 -8.84
C ILE A 83 -25.43 -11.47 -9.10
N PHE A 84 -25.68 -12.73 -9.42
CA PHE A 84 -24.60 -13.68 -9.70
C PHE A 84 -23.76 -13.30 -10.92
N LYS A 85 -24.41 -12.76 -11.97
CA LYS A 85 -23.73 -12.26 -13.17
C LYS A 85 -22.85 -11.05 -12.84
N SER A 86 -23.38 -10.08 -12.12
CA SER A 86 -22.61 -8.88 -11.70
C SER A 86 -21.40 -9.25 -10.84
N ILE A 87 -21.55 -10.19 -9.91
CA ILE A 87 -20.43 -10.71 -9.11
C ILE A 87 -19.36 -11.37 -10.00
N ALA A 88 -19.78 -12.19 -10.95
CA ALA A 88 -18.83 -12.86 -11.85
C ALA A 88 -18.05 -11.86 -12.72
N GLU A 89 -18.73 -10.81 -13.21
CA GLU A 89 -18.13 -9.73 -14.00
C GLU A 89 -17.15 -8.90 -13.15
N SER A 90 -17.55 -8.47 -11.95
CA SER A 90 -16.68 -7.71 -11.03
C SER A 90 -15.47 -8.52 -10.58
N ARG A 91 -15.64 -9.82 -10.31
CA ARG A 91 -14.54 -10.72 -9.99
C ARG A 91 -13.56 -10.85 -11.16
N LYS A 92 -14.06 -11.02 -12.39
CA LYS A 92 -13.21 -11.04 -13.58
C LYS A 92 -12.41 -9.73 -13.71
N GLN A 93 -13.04 -8.59 -13.50
CA GLN A 93 -12.37 -7.30 -13.54
C GLN A 93 -11.27 -7.22 -12.48
N PHE A 94 -11.53 -7.68 -11.25
CA PHE A 94 -10.53 -7.78 -10.19
C PHE A 94 -9.33 -8.65 -10.58
N GLU A 95 -9.58 -9.83 -11.18
CA GLU A 95 -8.54 -10.76 -11.61
C GLU A 95 -7.67 -10.23 -12.77
N THR A 96 -8.24 -9.38 -13.64
CA THR A 96 -7.55 -8.83 -14.82
C THR A 96 -6.99 -7.43 -14.63
N SER A 97 -7.08 -6.86 -13.43
CA SER A 97 -6.52 -5.54 -13.14
C SER A 97 -5.01 -5.60 -12.97
N ASP A 98 -4.29 -4.77 -13.73
CA ASP A 98 -2.82 -4.77 -13.79
C ASP A 98 -2.17 -3.71 -12.89
N THR A 99 -2.88 -2.61 -12.61
CA THR A 99 -2.35 -1.54 -11.76
C THR A 99 -2.96 -1.55 -10.36
N HIS A 100 -2.21 -1.02 -9.37
CA HIS A 100 -2.72 -0.90 -7.99
C HIS A 100 -4.04 -0.12 -7.93
N ALA A 101 -4.16 0.96 -8.72
CA ALA A 101 -5.38 1.78 -8.74
C ALA A 101 -6.58 1.04 -9.34
N GLU A 102 -6.38 0.31 -10.45
CA GLU A 102 -7.42 -0.53 -11.05
C GLU A 102 -7.83 -1.67 -10.12
N LYS A 103 -6.84 -2.31 -9.47
CA LYS A 103 -7.09 -3.40 -8.51
C LYS A 103 -7.94 -2.94 -7.34
N LEU A 104 -7.65 -1.76 -6.79
CA LEU A 104 -8.45 -1.16 -5.71
C LEU A 104 -9.87 -0.81 -6.17
N ALA A 105 -10.02 -0.22 -7.35
CA ALA A 105 -11.34 0.12 -7.89
C ALA A 105 -12.19 -1.13 -8.21
N ALA A 106 -11.56 -2.17 -8.77
CA ALA A 106 -12.22 -3.43 -9.05
C ALA A 106 -12.62 -4.18 -7.77
N ASP A 107 -11.80 -4.09 -6.70
CA ASP A 107 -12.12 -4.64 -5.39
C ASP A 107 -13.29 -3.90 -4.73
N ASP A 108 -13.37 -2.57 -4.86
CA ASP A 108 -14.51 -1.79 -4.37
C ASP A 108 -15.82 -2.19 -5.09
N GLU A 109 -15.79 -2.41 -6.41
CA GLU A 109 -16.94 -2.87 -7.18
C GLU A 109 -17.34 -4.30 -6.77
N LEU A 110 -16.38 -5.21 -6.65
CA LEU A 110 -16.64 -6.58 -6.19
C LEU A 110 -17.26 -6.61 -4.79
N ASN A 111 -16.80 -5.72 -3.90
CA ASN A 111 -17.37 -5.56 -2.55
C ASN A 111 -18.81 -5.05 -2.61
N ALA A 112 -19.09 -4.06 -3.45
CA ALA A 112 -20.45 -3.53 -3.61
C ALA A 112 -21.42 -4.62 -4.09
N GLN A 113 -21.05 -5.40 -5.11
CA GLN A 113 -21.87 -6.49 -5.62
C GLN A 113 -22.03 -7.63 -4.59
N THR A 114 -20.98 -7.93 -3.84
CA THR A 114 -21.03 -8.91 -2.74
C THR A 114 -21.97 -8.44 -1.63
N THR A 115 -21.97 -7.17 -1.28
CA THR A 115 -22.87 -6.58 -0.28
C THR A 115 -24.33 -6.70 -0.72
N VAL A 116 -24.64 -6.49 -2.00
CA VAL A 116 -25.98 -6.71 -2.56
C VAL A 116 -26.42 -8.16 -2.35
N LEU A 117 -25.54 -9.14 -2.63
CA LEU A 117 -25.84 -10.56 -2.38
C LEU A 117 -26.07 -10.86 -0.89
N LEU A 118 -25.21 -10.34 0.00
CA LEU A 118 -25.34 -10.56 1.44
C LEU A 118 -26.66 -10.00 1.98
N ASN A 119 -27.09 -8.82 1.49
CA ASN A 119 -28.36 -8.21 1.89
C ASN A 119 -29.55 -9.04 1.35
N ALA A 120 -29.51 -9.46 0.08
CA ALA A 120 -30.56 -10.31 -0.49
C ALA A 120 -30.71 -11.62 0.32
N VAL A 121 -29.58 -12.27 0.69
CA VAL A 121 -29.59 -13.47 1.54
C VAL A 121 -30.23 -13.18 2.90
N LYS A 122 -29.87 -12.08 3.57
CA LYS A 122 -30.40 -11.73 4.90
C LYS A 122 -31.89 -11.38 4.88
N GLU A 123 -32.34 -10.64 3.87
CA GLU A 123 -33.68 -10.06 3.84
C GLU A 123 -34.71 -11.00 3.18
N SER A 124 -34.34 -11.64 2.07
CA SER A 124 -35.27 -12.43 1.27
C SER A 124 -35.18 -13.94 1.51
N TYR A 125 -34.06 -14.44 2.07
CA TYR A 125 -33.79 -15.87 2.26
C TYR A 125 -33.29 -16.18 3.66
N PRO A 126 -34.08 -15.92 4.74
CA PRO A 126 -33.65 -16.09 6.13
C PRO A 126 -33.28 -17.53 6.50
N GLU A 127 -33.89 -18.51 5.86
CA GLU A 127 -33.54 -19.94 6.04
C GLU A 127 -32.09 -20.20 5.59
N LEU A 128 -31.68 -19.65 4.42
CA LEU A 128 -30.31 -19.72 3.93
C LEU A 128 -29.35 -18.98 4.87
N ALA A 129 -29.71 -17.78 5.30
CA ALA A 129 -28.88 -16.95 6.19
C ALA A 129 -28.60 -17.68 7.53
N SER A 130 -29.52 -18.53 7.98
CA SER A 130 -29.39 -19.30 9.24
C SER A 130 -28.58 -20.59 9.09
N SER A 131 -28.32 -21.05 7.84
CA SER A 131 -27.50 -22.24 7.63
C SER A 131 -26.05 -22.00 8.09
N GLU A 132 -25.45 -22.98 8.77
CA GLU A 132 -24.11 -22.84 9.38
C GLU A 132 -23.04 -22.48 8.35
N GLN A 133 -23.11 -23.07 7.15
CA GLN A 133 -22.16 -22.83 6.09
C GLN A 133 -22.25 -21.38 5.54
N VAL A 134 -23.47 -20.94 5.22
CA VAL A 134 -23.69 -19.56 4.71
C VAL A 134 -23.32 -18.54 5.75
N LYS A 135 -23.74 -18.72 6.99
CA LYS A 135 -23.41 -17.85 8.12
C LYS A 135 -21.91 -17.71 8.32
N THR A 136 -21.17 -18.82 8.26
CA THR A 136 -19.71 -18.82 8.38
C THR A 136 -19.07 -18.03 7.24
N LEU A 137 -19.50 -18.23 5.99
CA LEU A 137 -18.98 -17.49 4.82
C LEU A 137 -19.29 -15.99 4.91
N MET A 138 -20.51 -15.63 5.32
CA MET A 138 -20.89 -14.23 5.54
C MET A 138 -20.02 -13.56 6.60
N THR A 139 -19.79 -14.21 7.74
CA THR A 139 -18.91 -13.71 8.81
C THR A 139 -17.46 -13.54 8.32
N GLN A 140 -16.96 -14.49 7.52
CA GLN A 140 -15.61 -14.38 6.94
C GLN A 140 -15.49 -13.23 5.93
N LEU A 141 -16.51 -12.99 5.10
CA LEU A 141 -16.55 -11.88 4.16
C LEU A 141 -16.61 -10.53 4.88
N GLU A 142 -17.48 -10.38 5.89
CA GLU A 142 -17.55 -9.18 6.72
C GLU A 142 -16.23 -8.94 7.47
N GLY A 143 -15.59 -9.99 7.99
CA GLY A 143 -14.28 -9.89 8.64
C GLY A 143 -13.15 -9.54 7.68
N SER A 144 -13.23 -9.95 6.40
CA SER A 144 -12.24 -9.60 5.38
C SER A 144 -12.30 -8.13 5.01
N GLU A 145 -13.49 -7.52 4.96
CA GLU A 145 -13.66 -6.08 4.71
C GLU A 145 -12.92 -5.21 5.73
N ASN A 146 -13.08 -5.54 7.02
CA ASN A 146 -12.36 -4.83 8.07
C ASN A 146 -10.84 -4.94 7.93
N ARG A 147 -10.33 -6.13 7.55
CA ARG A 147 -8.89 -6.33 7.32
C ARG A 147 -8.40 -5.56 6.12
N ILE A 148 -9.13 -5.58 5.00
CA ILE A 148 -8.81 -4.80 3.80
C ILE A 148 -8.73 -3.30 4.14
N SER A 149 -9.68 -2.77 4.89
CA SER A 149 -9.70 -1.38 5.32
C SER A 149 -8.45 -1.01 6.15
N VAL A 150 -8.03 -1.88 7.08
CA VAL A 150 -6.83 -1.69 7.90
C VAL A 150 -5.56 -1.70 7.04
N GLU A 151 -5.39 -2.71 6.17
CA GLU A 151 -4.19 -2.83 5.34
C GLU A 151 -4.12 -1.72 4.27
N ARG A 152 -5.26 -1.32 3.69
CA ARG A 152 -5.32 -0.15 2.78
C ARG A 152 -4.89 1.14 3.48
N LYS A 153 -5.35 1.36 4.72
CA LYS A 153 -4.93 2.52 5.49
C LYS A 153 -3.43 2.53 5.71
N ARG A 154 -2.86 1.40 6.11
CA ARG A 154 -1.42 1.24 6.32
C ARG A 154 -0.63 1.55 5.04
N TYR A 155 -1.02 0.94 3.92
CA TYR A 155 -0.42 1.21 2.61
C TYR A 155 -0.46 2.70 2.24
N ILE A 156 -1.61 3.37 2.43
CA ILE A 156 -1.77 4.81 2.16
C ILE A 156 -0.83 5.64 3.03
N ASP A 157 -0.73 5.33 4.32
CA ASP A 157 0.13 6.03 5.27
C ASP A 157 1.63 5.88 4.87
N ASP A 158 2.05 4.67 4.46
CA ASP A 158 3.43 4.40 4.04
C ASP A 158 3.76 4.98 2.68
N VAL A 159 2.83 4.98 1.71
CA VAL A 159 2.96 5.72 0.45
C VAL A 159 3.14 7.21 0.71
N ALA A 160 2.35 7.80 1.61
CA ALA A 160 2.49 9.21 1.97
C ALA A 160 3.84 9.50 2.63
N GLY A 161 4.32 8.61 3.49
CA GLY A 161 5.64 8.66 4.13
C GLY A 161 6.78 8.60 3.10
N TYR A 162 6.72 7.64 2.20
CA TYR A 162 7.68 7.48 1.11
C TYR A 162 7.70 8.70 0.18
N ASN A 163 6.55 9.15 -0.31
CA ASN A 163 6.45 10.31 -1.19
C ASN A 163 7.02 11.58 -0.55
N ARG A 164 6.79 11.77 0.76
CA ARG A 164 7.37 12.87 1.52
C ARG A 164 8.91 12.80 1.52
N LYS A 165 9.49 11.60 1.69
CA LYS A 165 10.95 11.42 1.65
C LYS A 165 11.50 11.73 0.26
N VAL A 166 10.89 11.20 -0.81
CA VAL A 166 11.31 11.41 -2.21
C VAL A 166 11.31 12.89 -2.60
N THR A 167 10.35 13.66 -2.10
CA THR A 167 10.18 15.08 -2.47
C THR A 167 10.90 16.05 -1.55
N SER A 168 11.30 15.63 -0.33
CA SER A 168 11.92 16.51 0.66
C SER A 168 13.42 16.68 0.44
N PHE A 169 13.94 17.90 0.69
CA PHE A 169 15.38 18.17 0.75
C PHE A 169 15.98 17.57 2.05
N PRO A 170 17.18 17.00 2.03
CA PRO A 170 18.06 16.81 0.85
C PRO A 170 17.85 15.50 0.07
N MET A 171 16.91 14.65 0.48
CA MET A 171 16.69 13.32 -0.14
C MET A 171 16.29 13.37 -1.62
N ASN A 172 15.61 14.42 -2.05
CA ASN A 172 15.22 14.63 -3.46
C ASN A 172 16.42 14.72 -4.41
N LEU A 173 17.61 15.12 -3.92
CA LEU A 173 18.84 15.17 -4.69
C LEU A 173 19.36 13.77 -5.04
N VAL A 174 19.07 12.79 -4.20
CA VAL A 174 19.42 11.37 -4.39
C VAL A 174 18.28 10.63 -5.10
N ALA A 175 17.04 10.94 -4.79
CA ALA A 175 15.88 10.22 -5.30
C ALA A 175 15.84 10.19 -6.83
N LYS A 176 15.86 11.35 -7.49
CA LYS A 176 15.73 11.45 -8.95
C LYS A 176 16.84 10.72 -9.74
N PRO A 177 18.16 10.91 -9.44
CA PRO A 177 19.22 10.21 -10.16
C PRO A 177 19.17 8.69 -10.05
N PHE A 178 18.61 8.16 -8.95
CA PHE A 178 18.51 6.72 -8.68
C PHE A 178 17.14 6.12 -8.99
N GLY A 179 16.24 6.88 -9.65
CA GLY A 179 14.95 6.37 -10.12
C GLY A 179 13.91 6.15 -9.03
N PHE A 180 14.02 6.85 -7.90
CA PHE A 180 12.97 6.87 -6.88
C PHE A 180 11.92 7.94 -7.21
N ASP A 181 10.84 7.51 -7.84
CA ASP A 181 9.70 8.36 -8.16
C ASP A 181 8.60 8.25 -7.11
N SER A 182 7.77 9.29 -7.03
CA SER A 182 6.59 9.27 -6.18
C SER A 182 5.58 8.22 -6.63
N VAL A 183 5.03 7.47 -5.69
CA VAL A 183 3.94 6.52 -5.93
C VAL A 183 2.62 7.28 -5.96
N THR A 184 1.77 6.97 -6.94
CA THR A 184 0.43 7.57 -7.04
C THR A 184 -0.40 7.21 -5.81
N GLN A 185 -0.90 8.23 -5.10
CA GLN A 185 -1.77 8.02 -3.95
C GLN A 185 -3.17 7.61 -4.42
N TYR A 186 -3.70 6.57 -3.80
CA TYR A 186 -5.12 6.23 -3.94
C TYR A 186 -5.97 7.32 -3.30
N LYS A 187 -6.93 7.84 -4.05
CA LYS A 187 -7.98 8.71 -3.52
C LYS A 187 -9.25 7.87 -3.42
N ALA A 188 -9.81 7.79 -2.21
CA ALA A 188 -11.13 7.18 -2.03
C ALA A 188 -12.13 7.78 -3.02
N ALA A 189 -13.05 6.94 -3.52
CA ALA A 189 -14.08 7.38 -4.43
C ALA A 189 -14.87 8.55 -3.82
N PRO A 190 -15.31 9.56 -4.61
CA PRO A 190 -16.08 10.72 -4.11
C PRO A 190 -17.34 10.33 -3.33
N SER A 191 -17.90 9.16 -3.58
CA SER A 191 -19.05 8.60 -2.86
C SER A 191 -18.80 8.34 -1.37
N ALA A 192 -17.55 8.12 -0.97
CA ALA A 192 -17.16 7.93 0.44
C ALA A 192 -17.25 9.25 1.26
N ALA A 193 -17.35 10.41 0.61
CA ALA A 193 -17.50 11.71 1.26
C ALA A 193 -18.97 12.06 1.60
N ASN A 194 -19.93 11.33 1.04
CA ASN A 194 -21.35 11.56 1.31
C ASN A 194 -21.78 10.71 2.50
N VAL A 195 -21.66 11.27 3.70
CA VAL A 195 -22.31 10.71 4.89
C VAL A 195 -23.83 10.80 4.65
N PRO A 196 -24.60 9.69 4.68
CA PRO A 196 -26.04 9.75 4.58
C PRO A 196 -26.58 10.63 5.72
N VAL A 197 -27.26 11.73 5.38
CA VAL A 197 -27.99 12.51 6.40
C VAL A 197 -29.19 11.66 6.81
N VAL A 198 -29.16 11.11 7.99
CA VAL A 198 -30.32 10.45 8.59
C VAL A 198 -31.25 11.55 9.07
N ASP A 199 -32.32 11.79 8.33
CA ASP A 199 -33.40 12.70 8.76
C ASP A 199 -34.35 11.91 9.68
N PHE A 200 -34.43 12.33 10.93
CA PHE A 200 -35.30 11.73 11.97
C PHE A 200 -36.63 12.45 12.10
N ASN A 201 -37.16 13.08 11.05
CA ASN A 201 -38.51 13.70 11.09
C ASN A 201 -39.62 12.70 10.77
#